data_8e6e34b97da53827cd9136dbefd90596
#
_entry.id   8e6e34b97da53827cd9136dbefd90596
#
_cell.length_a   1.000
_cell.length_b   1.000
_cell.length_c   1.000
_cell.angle_alpha   90.00
_cell.angle_beta   90.00
_cell.angle_gamma   90.00
#
_symmetry.space_group_name_H-M   'P 1'
#
loop_
_entity.id
_entity.type
_entity.pdbx_description
1 polymer ?
#
loop_
_entity_poly.entity_id
_entity_poly.type
_entity_poly.pdbx_seq_one_letter_code
_entity_poly.pdbx_strand_id
1 'polypeptide(L)'
;MAERNMRTHRRFVPLPVLMVSVSAAGFVLGEGVALAQVVPVPREPQVGSSNPVTPAPWVPRPNSKPCVVPLLEEQAFESYTPAPLAYTPPAGCPGPWAKVVLTADFTVSAGIQYDRTAYFYLGGANIFYGTTAEPTPTLSPSWHVERDVTDLSAIFEAPQTGAAFAGNIVNSTYTGIIYANAALEFYPASSSAPTPPVPDVVVPVSTNNAPITLNTGTDQATATLNLPRNTERVFLDVISQSQIDDEFWYLCVPNDVTAELESCGNTAFRETEISIDGKPAGVAPVYPWIFTGGIDPYLWQPIVGIQTLDLKPYRVDLTPFAGLLGDGSTHTLAISVFNADSYFLATANVLVFTDHGATLVTGGLLSDTLSAQPTPQVTENLKTGTTGSVYGTVSVGSDRRFSISGYVQTSHGRVETTVDETVHFLSFQKFDVSATKDIQDAMQTSTVDVATTTNTGTVSETAMKHTSFPLVLNYSYLVFADGTSSQTTSVEQGYSLQGGQDEKVWSKHTWNFDASGNPIGPGDDTAAASYVGTDSRGICYSRELTAADGVLTTVQNGTDCH
;
A
#
# COMPACT_ATOMS: atom_id res chain seq x y z
N MET A 1 -21.87 -14.47 3.65
CA MET A 1 -21.42 -15.85 3.36
C MET A 1 -19.90 -15.98 3.53
N ALA A 2 -19.31 -15.27 4.48
CA ALA A 2 -17.83 -15.28 4.72
C ALA A 2 -17.43 -15.81 6.10
N GLU A 3 -18.31 -16.52 6.79
CA GLU A 3 -18.05 -16.96 8.19
C GLU A 3 -17.56 -18.42 8.33
N ARG A 4 -17.24 -19.13 7.28
CA ARG A 4 -16.98 -20.58 7.38
C ARG A 4 -15.57 -21.07 7.15
N ASN A 5 -14.59 -20.24 6.77
CA ASN A 5 -13.23 -20.72 6.42
C ASN A 5 -12.06 -20.17 7.23
N MET A 6 -12.28 -19.55 8.40
CA MET A 6 -11.19 -19.07 9.26
C MET A 6 -10.53 -20.14 10.16
N ARG A 7 -10.64 -21.42 9.84
CA ARG A 7 -10.15 -22.49 10.74
C ARG A 7 -9.08 -23.41 10.21
N THR A 8 -8.49 -23.19 9.05
CA THR A 8 -7.60 -24.23 8.47
C THR A 8 -6.26 -23.81 7.91
N HIS A 9 -5.81 -22.57 7.99
CA HIS A 9 -4.46 -22.26 7.50
C HIS A 9 -3.74 -21.27 8.38
N ARG A 10 -2.83 -21.78 9.16
CA ARG A 10 -1.75 -21.29 10.01
C ARG A 10 -1.98 -21.46 11.50
N ARG A 11 -1.01 -22.09 12.17
CA ARG A 11 -0.72 -21.90 13.59
C ARG A 11 -0.04 -20.54 13.87
N PHE A 12 -0.49 -19.44 13.26
CA PHE A 12 -0.53 -18.19 13.99
C PHE A 12 -1.65 -18.42 15.00
N VAL A 13 -1.29 -18.82 16.22
CA VAL A 13 -2.26 -19.09 17.28
C VAL A 13 -3.16 -17.87 17.36
N PRO A 14 -4.46 -17.96 16.96
CA PRO A 14 -5.36 -16.87 17.29
C PRO A 14 -5.38 -16.86 18.82
N LEU A 15 -4.95 -15.76 19.43
CA LEU A 15 -5.06 -15.56 20.86
C LEU A 15 -6.46 -15.98 21.31
N PRO A 16 -6.60 -16.91 22.26
CA PRO A 16 -7.88 -17.12 22.91
C PRO A 16 -8.25 -15.79 23.55
N VAL A 17 -9.34 -15.18 23.10
CA VAL A 17 -9.95 -14.03 23.78
C VAL A 17 -10.25 -14.49 25.20
N LEU A 18 -9.43 -14.07 26.14
CA LEU A 18 -9.65 -14.32 27.56
C LEU A 18 -10.87 -13.49 27.97
N MET A 19 -12.04 -14.13 28.02
CA MET A 19 -13.21 -13.54 28.67
C MET A 19 -12.94 -13.49 30.17
N VAL A 20 -12.40 -12.37 30.62
CA VAL A 20 -12.42 -12.01 32.03
C VAL A 20 -13.86 -11.64 32.38
N SER A 21 -14.57 -12.55 33.02
CA SER A 21 -15.86 -12.28 33.63
C SER A 21 -15.69 -11.33 34.81
N VAL A 22 -15.84 -10.03 34.58
CA VAL A 22 -15.98 -9.04 35.64
C VAL A 22 -17.44 -9.03 36.06
N SER A 23 -17.69 -9.47 37.28
CA SER A 23 -18.99 -9.39 37.96
C SER A 23 -19.40 -7.92 38.10
N ALA A 24 -20.47 -7.51 37.41
CA ALA A 24 -21.02 -6.16 37.46
C ALA A 24 -21.66 -5.89 38.83
N ALA A 25 -21.03 -5.02 39.63
CA ALA A 25 -21.73 -4.25 40.64
C ALA A 25 -22.35 -3.02 39.97
N GLY A 26 -23.68 -2.95 39.98
CA GLY A 26 -24.41 -1.89 39.29
C GLY A 26 -24.13 -0.49 39.84
N PHE A 27 -23.72 0.41 38.96
CA PHE A 27 -23.89 1.85 39.10
C PHE A 27 -24.69 2.34 37.90
N VAL A 28 -25.93 2.75 38.17
CA VAL A 28 -26.74 3.52 37.23
C VAL A 28 -26.15 4.93 37.18
N LEU A 29 -25.37 5.22 36.14
CA LEU A 29 -25.01 6.58 35.77
C LEU A 29 -25.67 6.88 34.42
N GLY A 30 -26.30 8.06 34.37
CA GLY A 30 -27.06 8.52 33.23
C GLY A 30 -26.31 8.41 31.92
N GLU A 31 -27.02 8.03 30.87
CA GLU A 31 -26.59 7.94 29.48
C GLU A 31 -26.24 9.34 28.96
N GLY A 32 -25.01 9.79 29.21
CA GLY A 32 -24.37 10.74 28.34
C GLY A 32 -23.73 9.92 27.23
N VAL A 33 -24.29 9.90 26.04
CA VAL A 33 -23.63 9.43 24.84
C VAL A 33 -22.38 10.28 24.71
N ALA A 34 -21.22 9.77 25.10
CA ALA A 34 -19.95 10.37 24.77
C ALA A 34 -19.82 10.23 23.23
N LEU A 35 -20.06 11.31 22.51
CA LEU A 35 -19.70 11.42 21.10
C LEU A 35 -18.19 11.18 21.05
N ALA A 36 -17.77 10.03 20.53
CA ALA A 36 -16.38 9.80 20.25
C ALA A 36 -15.96 10.81 19.19
N GLN A 37 -15.01 11.68 19.53
CA GLN A 37 -14.45 12.68 18.63
C GLN A 37 -13.22 12.11 17.96
N VAL A 38 -12.99 12.45 16.68
CA VAL A 38 -11.68 12.28 16.07
C VAL A 38 -10.68 13.09 16.90
N VAL A 39 -9.70 12.41 17.47
CA VAL A 39 -8.68 13.06 18.29
C VAL A 39 -7.62 13.63 17.37
N PRO A 40 -7.38 14.96 17.35
CA PRO A 40 -6.30 15.53 16.55
C PRO A 40 -4.95 14.92 16.93
N VAL A 41 -4.23 14.40 15.93
CA VAL A 41 -2.90 13.84 16.13
C VAL A 41 -1.84 14.94 15.97
N PRO A 42 -0.89 15.07 16.92
CA PRO A 42 0.24 15.96 16.72
C PRO A 42 0.99 15.61 15.43
N ARG A 43 1.33 16.64 14.63
CA ARG A 43 2.08 16.44 13.38
C ARG A 43 3.46 15.82 13.61
N GLU A 44 4.10 16.11 14.74
CA GLU A 44 5.36 15.48 15.10
C GLU A 44 5.12 14.28 16.02
N PRO A 45 5.78 13.14 15.78
CA PRO A 45 5.75 12.00 16.68
C PRO A 45 6.16 12.38 18.10
N GLN A 46 5.44 11.88 19.10
CA GLN A 46 5.65 12.25 20.50
C GLN A 46 6.17 11.07 21.32
N VAL A 47 7.32 11.22 21.96
CA VAL A 47 7.82 10.25 22.93
C VAL A 47 6.79 10.01 24.03
N GLY A 48 6.54 8.75 24.38
CA GLY A 48 5.50 8.34 25.32
C GLY A 48 4.13 8.07 24.67
N SER A 49 3.98 8.28 23.35
CA SER A 49 2.76 7.98 22.61
C SER A 49 2.69 6.50 22.22
N SER A 50 1.46 5.94 22.24
CA SER A 50 1.12 4.64 21.65
C SER A 50 0.32 4.78 20.34
N ASN A 51 0.18 5.99 19.80
CA ASN A 51 -0.47 6.21 18.52
C ASN A 51 0.41 5.69 17.37
N PRO A 52 -0.19 5.14 16.32
CA PRO A 52 0.52 4.70 15.12
C PRO A 52 1.40 5.80 14.54
N VAL A 53 2.63 5.47 14.20
CA VAL A 53 3.62 6.41 13.71
C VAL A 53 4.48 5.81 12.61
N THR A 54 4.89 6.64 11.64
CA THR A 54 5.87 6.33 10.60
C THR A 54 7.02 7.34 10.65
N PRO A 55 8.21 7.00 10.18
CA PRO A 55 9.33 7.95 10.09
C PRO A 55 9.19 8.92 8.90
N ALA A 56 8.29 8.66 7.95
CA ALA A 56 8.13 9.44 6.74
C ALA A 56 7.73 10.90 7.03
N PRO A 57 8.22 11.88 6.23
CA PRO A 57 7.84 13.28 6.37
C PRO A 57 6.41 13.52 5.89
N TRP A 58 5.81 14.58 6.38
CA TRP A 58 4.57 15.11 5.82
C TRP A 58 4.78 15.68 4.41
N VAL A 59 3.71 15.75 3.63
CA VAL A 59 3.76 16.31 2.28
C VAL A 59 4.27 17.77 2.34
N PRO A 60 5.35 18.12 1.61
CA PRO A 60 5.85 19.50 1.56
C PRO A 60 4.83 20.45 0.96
N ARG A 61 4.67 21.62 1.58
CA ARG A 61 3.69 22.64 1.20
C ARG A 61 4.34 23.95 0.76
N PRO A 62 3.73 24.70 -0.18
CA PRO A 62 4.08 26.09 -0.40
C PRO A 62 3.91 26.93 0.86
N ASN A 63 4.71 27.99 1.01
CA ASN A 63 4.57 28.95 2.10
C ASN A 63 3.42 29.95 1.79
N SER A 64 2.21 29.43 1.67
CA SER A 64 0.99 30.21 1.43
C SER A 64 -0.17 29.55 2.19
N LYS A 65 -1.21 30.33 2.48
CA LYS A 65 -2.39 29.81 3.15
C LYS A 65 -3.21 28.99 2.14
N PRO A 66 -3.58 27.74 2.44
CA PRO A 66 -4.45 26.94 1.57
C PRO A 66 -5.91 27.40 1.66
N CYS A 67 -6.67 27.09 0.63
CA CYS A 67 -8.12 26.94 0.73
C CYS A 67 -8.43 25.50 1.11
N VAL A 68 -9.17 25.33 2.19
CA VAL A 68 -9.50 24.01 2.72
C VAL A 68 -10.94 23.65 2.35
N VAL A 69 -11.13 22.49 1.77
CA VAL A 69 -12.44 21.93 1.45
C VAL A 69 -12.62 20.65 2.26
N PRO A 70 -13.51 20.63 3.26
CA PRO A 70 -13.79 19.41 4.03
C PRO A 70 -14.47 18.37 3.14
N LEU A 71 -14.10 17.11 3.32
CA LEU A 71 -14.71 15.94 2.67
C LEU A 71 -15.47 15.09 3.67
N LEU A 72 -14.93 14.92 4.88
CA LEU A 72 -15.53 14.17 5.98
C LEU A 72 -15.37 14.98 7.27
N GLU A 73 -16.41 14.98 8.09
CA GLU A 73 -16.43 15.58 9.42
C GLU A 73 -17.03 14.57 10.41
N GLU A 74 -16.22 14.08 11.37
CA GLU A 74 -16.58 13.10 12.39
C GLU A 74 -17.36 11.89 11.81
N GLN A 75 -16.97 11.45 10.60
CA GLN A 75 -17.64 10.34 9.94
C GLN A 75 -17.37 9.02 10.67
N ALA A 76 -18.41 8.41 11.21
CA ALA A 76 -18.35 7.07 11.77
C ALA A 76 -18.49 6.00 10.68
N PHE A 77 -17.66 4.97 10.75
CA PHE A 77 -17.74 3.76 9.94
C PHE A 77 -18.08 2.58 10.87
N GLU A 78 -19.29 2.08 10.78
CA GLU A 78 -19.84 1.02 11.65
C GLU A 78 -20.30 -0.20 10.85
N SER A 79 -20.28 -0.12 9.52
CA SER A 79 -20.71 -1.17 8.60
C SER A 79 -19.92 -1.10 7.29
N TYR A 80 -20.09 -2.11 6.43
CA TYR A 80 -19.54 -2.13 5.06
C TYR A 80 -20.22 -1.14 4.09
N THR A 81 -20.98 -0.17 4.59
CA THR A 81 -21.63 0.83 3.75
C THR A 81 -20.69 2.03 3.54
N PRO A 82 -20.30 2.36 2.30
CA PRO A 82 -19.51 3.55 2.04
C PRO A 82 -20.27 4.84 2.42
N ALA A 83 -19.56 5.80 3.00
CA ALA A 83 -20.06 7.15 3.21
C ALA A 83 -19.99 7.95 1.88
N PRO A 84 -21.05 8.65 1.47
CA PRO A 84 -21.01 9.46 0.25
C PRO A 84 -20.11 10.67 0.43
N LEU A 85 -19.31 10.99 -0.58
CA LEU A 85 -18.55 12.24 -0.68
C LEU A 85 -19.19 13.18 -1.69
N ALA A 86 -19.20 14.47 -1.35
CA ALA A 86 -19.60 15.54 -2.24
C ALA A 86 -18.51 16.64 -2.21
N TYR A 87 -17.98 16.94 -3.36
CA TYR A 87 -16.94 17.94 -3.52
C TYR A 87 -17.42 19.06 -4.44
N THR A 88 -17.08 20.29 -4.08
CA THR A 88 -17.27 21.48 -4.94
C THR A 88 -15.98 22.30 -4.92
N PRO A 89 -15.47 22.72 -6.08
CA PRO A 89 -14.27 23.55 -6.15
C PRO A 89 -14.39 24.81 -5.28
N PRO A 90 -13.34 25.20 -4.54
CA PRO A 90 -13.38 26.37 -3.68
C PRO A 90 -13.47 27.67 -4.50
N ALA A 91 -14.61 28.35 -4.48
CA ALA A 91 -14.85 29.56 -5.28
C ALA A 91 -13.82 30.68 -5.05
N GLY A 92 -13.24 30.78 -3.85
CA GLY A 92 -12.20 31.75 -3.50
C GLY A 92 -10.77 31.34 -3.90
N CYS A 93 -10.58 30.18 -4.54
CA CYS A 93 -9.28 29.56 -4.77
C CYS A 93 -9.30 28.72 -6.05
N PRO A 94 -9.64 29.33 -7.19
CA PRO A 94 -9.68 28.61 -8.46
C PRO A 94 -8.28 28.12 -8.83
N GLY A 95 -8.21 27.02 -9.60
CA GLY A 95 -6.97 26.58 -10.24
C GLY A 95 -6.38 27.63 -11.20
N PRO A 96 -5.14 27.46 -11.66
CA PRO A 96 -4.30 26.30 -11.37
C PRO A 96 -3.67 26.36 -9.97
N TRP A 97 -3.43 25.19 -9.37
CA TRP A 97 -2.83 25.07 -8.04
C TRP A 97 -1.35 24.67 -8.12
N ALA A 98 -0.56 25.22 -7.20
CA ALA A 98 0.84 24.81 -7.01
C ALA A 98 0.93 23.46 -6.29
N LYS A 99 -0.07 23.14 -5.44
CA LYS A 99 -0.14 21.92 -4.66
C LYS A 99 -1.58 21.64 -4.25
N VAL A 100 -1.97 20.37 -4.26
CA VAL A 100 -3.21 19.89 -3.62
C VAL A 100 -2.84 18.74 -2.69
N VAL A 101 -3.20 18.88 -1.41
CA VAL A 101 -2.90 17.86 -0.39
C VAL A 101 -4.21 17.35 0.20
N LEU A 102 -4.39 16.04 0.17
CA LEU A 102 -5.39 15.37 0.99
C LEU A 102 -4.82 15.20 2.39
N THR A 103 -5.57 15.60 3.40
CA THR A 103 -5.31 15.33 4.81
C THR A 103 -6.43 14.49 5.38
N ALA A 104 -6.11 13.50 6.20
CA ALA A 104 -7.12 12.74 6.93
C ALA A 104 -6.62 12.37 8.33
N ASP A 105 -7.49 12.55 9.31
CA ASP A 105 -7.31 12.13 10.70
C ASP A 105 -8.26 10.97 10.97
N PHE A 106 -7.74 9.90 11.53
CA PHE A 106 -8.50 8.72 11.91
C PHE A 106 -8.38 8.46 13.40
N THR A 107 -9.44 7.89 13.97
CA THR A 107 -9.47 7.34 15.33
C THR A 107 -10.28 6.06 15.34
N VAL A 108 -9.81 5.04 16.04
CA VAL A 108 -10.61 3.85 16.35
C VAL A 108 -10.91 3.87 17.83
N SER A 109 -12.19 3.76 18.22
CA SER A 109 -12.57 3.71 19.63
C SER A 109 -12.01 2.45 20.31
N ALA A 110 -11.65 2.57 21.59
CA ALA A 110 -11.21 1.41 22.39
C ALA A 110 -12.25 0.27 22.33
N GLY A 111 -11.77 -0.95 22.16
CA GLY A 111 -12.61 -2.12 21.96
C GLY A 111 -11.89 -3.23 21.22
N ILE A 112 -12.66 -4.10 20.58
CA ILE A 112 -12.14 -5.16 19.71
C ILE A 112 -12.44 -4.77 18.28
N GLN A 113 -11.42 -4.69 17.45
CA GLN A 113 -11.52 -4.51 16.01
C GLN A 113 -10.23 -5.00 15.36
N TYR A 114 -10.29 -5.40 14.10
CA TYR A 114 -9.14 -5.69 13.25
C TYR A 114 -8.77 -4.48 12.39
N ASP A 115 -7.61 -4.51 11.77
CA ASP A 115 -7.21 -3.62 10.70
C ASP A 115 -8.18 -3.77 9.52
N ARG A 116 -8.54 -2.65 8.90
CA ARG A 116 -9.53 -2.59 7.83
C ARG A 116 -8.97 -1.83 6.64
N THR A 117 -9.27 -2.29 5.44
CA THR A 117 -9.05 -1.49 4.23
C THR A 117 -9.87 -0.21 4.29
N ALA A 118 -9.21 0.91 4.02
CA ALA A 118 -9.84 2.22 3.90
C ALA A 118 -9.46 2.89 2.57
N TYR A 119 -10.43 3.55 1.93
CA TYR A 119 -10.18 4.28 0.69
C TYR A 119 -11.15 5.43 0.48
N PHE A 120 -10.70 6.46 -0.25
CA PHE A 120 -11.53 7.58 -0.68
C PHE A 120 -11.44 7.73 -2.21
N TYR A 121 -12.58 7.98 -2.84
CA TYR A 121 -12.71 8.23 -4.27
C TYR A 121 -13.48 9.52 -4.52
N LEU A 122 -13.06 10.28 -5.54
CA LEU A 122 -13.80 11.41 -6.09
C LEU A 122 -13.83 11.32 -7.61
N GLY A 123 -15.03 11.42 -8.22
CA GLY A 123 -15.19 11.29 -9.66
C GLY A 123 -14.70 9.94 -10.21
N GLY A 124 -14.71 8.89 -9.40
CA GLY A 124 -14.15 7.59 -9.71
C GLY A 124 -12.64 7.46 -9.47
N ALA A 125 -11.90 8.56 -9.34
CA ALA A 125 -10.46 8.53 -9.07
C ALA A 125 -10.17 8.20 -7.61
N ASN A 126 -9.23 7.30 -7.37
CA ASN A 126 -8.72 7.01 -6.03
C ASN A 126 -7.85 8.19 -5.57
N ILE A 127 -8.24 8.83 -4.44
CA ILE A 127 -7.50 9.93 -3.81
C ILE A 127 -6.80 9.51 -2.51
N PHE A 128 -7.22 8.37 -1.91
CA PHE A 128 -6.61 7.77 -0.73
C PHE A 128 -6.85 6.26 -0.74
N TYR A 129 -5.84 5.51 -0.30
CA TYR A 129 -5.92 4.07 -0.07
C TYR A 129 -4.99 3.67 1.06
N GLY A 130 -5.48 2.92 2.05
CA GLY A 130 -4.67 2.48 3.20
C GLY A 130 -5.38 1.42 4.02
N THR A 131 -4.80 1.11 5.18
CA THR A 131 -5.43 0.30 6.22
C THR A 131 -5.55 1.08 7.52
N THR A 132 -6.28 0.55 8.48
CA THR A 132 -6.52 1.19 9.79
C THR A 132 -5.68 0.53 10.88
N ALA A 133 -5.44 1.24 11.96
CA ALA A 133 -4.82 0.66 13.15
C ALA A 133 -5.82 -0.16 13.97
N GLU A 134 -5.33 -1.15 14.71
CA GLU A 134 -6.13 -1.95 15.64
C GLU A 134 -6.20 -1.29 17.02
N PRO A 135 -7.39 -1.20 17.64
CA PRO A 135 -7.54 -0.79 19.02
C PRO A 135 -7.26 -1.95 19.97
N THR A 136 -7.11 -1.62 21.26
CA THR A 136 -7.24 -2.61 22.33
C THR A 136 -8.43 -2.26 23.22
N PRO A 137 -8.84 -3.12 24.18
CA PRO A 137 -9.91 -2.79 25.10
C PRO A 137 -9.70 -1.49 25.89
N THR A 138 -8.44 -1.01 25.97
CA THR A 138 -8.05 0.19 26.73
C THR A 138 -7.36 1.26 25.92
N LEU A 139 -6.98 0.96 24.66
CA LEU A 139 -6.29 1.89 23.76
C LEU A 139 -7.19 2.25 22.57
N SER A 140 -7.34 3.55 22.34
CA SER A 140 -8.01 4.13 21.18
C SER A 140 -6.97 4.81 20.30
N PRO A 141 -6.41 4.12 19.29
CA PRO A 141 -5.36 4.69 18.44
C PRO A 141 -5.92 5.78 17.54
N SER A 142 -5.12 6.82 17.34
CA SER A 142 -5.40 7.91 16.40
C SER A 142 -4.17 8.17 15.54
N TRP A 143 -4.37 8.43 14.24
CA TRP A 143 -3.28 8.71 13.31
C TRP A 143 -3.70 9.72 12.24
N HIS A 144 -2.70 10.38 11.67
CA HIS A 144 -2.85 11.33 10.59
C HIS A 144 -2.18 10.78 9.33
N VAL A 145 -2.79 11.01 8.17
CA VAL A 145 -2.20 10.72 6.85
C VAL A 145 -2.29 11.94 5.95
N GLU A 146 -1.29 12.07 5.07
CA GLU A 146 -1.25 13.12 4.06
C GLU A 146 -0.86 12.51 2.71
N ARG A 147 -1.58 12.90 1.66
CA ARG A 147 -1.26 12.48 0.30
C ARG A 147 -1.18 13.69 -0.63
N ASP A 148 -0.09 13.77 -1.38
CA ASP A 148 0.00 14.68 -2.51
C ASP A 148 -0.91 14.15 -3.63
N VAL A 149 -1.97 14.90 -3.92
CA VAL A 149 -2.93 14.59 -4.98
C VAL A 149 -2.93 15.66 -6.07
N THR A 150 -1.81 16.39 -6.20
CA THR A 150 -1.65 17.46 -7.19
C THR A 150 -1.82 16.94 -8.62
N ASP A 151 -1.35 15.72 -8.92
CA ASP A 151 -1.54 15.08 -10.24
C ASP A 151 -3.01 14.77 -10.58
N LEU A 152 -3.91 14.85 -9.61
CA LEU A 152 -5.35 14.68 -9.79
C LEU A 152 -6.09 16.02 -9.94
N SER A 153 -5.39 17.14 -10.15
CA SER A 153 -5.98 18.50 -10.24
C SER A 153 -7.14 18.59 -11.22
N ALA A 154 -7.07 17.90 -12.37
CA ALA A 154 -8.15 17.87 -13.36
C ALA A 154 -9.49 17.37 -12.79
N ILE A 155 -9.47 16.47 -11.80
CA ILE A 155 -10.67 15.98 -11.11
C ILE A 155 -11.28 17.10 -10.24
N PHE A 156 -10.44 17.98 -9.69
CA PHE A 156 -10.86 19.00 -8.73
C PHE A 156 -11.34 20.30 -9.39
N GLU A 157 -11.28 20.42 -10.72
CA GLU A 157 -11.78 21.62 -11.44
C GLU A 157 -13.30 21.69 -11.50
N ALA A 158 -14.01 20.60 -11.27
CA ALA A 158 -15.46 20.50 -11.33
C ALA A 158 -16.03 19.86 -10.06
N PRO A 159 -17.33 20.08 -9.75
CA PRO A 159 -18.00 19.34 -8.69
C PRO A 159 -17.95 17.83 -8.94
N GLN A 160 -17.66 17.08 -7.88
CA GLN A 160 -17.55 15.61 -7.93
C GLN A 160 -18.40 14.96 -6.84
N THR A 161 -18.92 13.79 -7.14
CA THR A 161 -19.40 12.84 -6.14
C THR A 161 -18.38 11.72 -5.95
N GLY A 162 -18.43 11.08 -4.79
CA GLY A 162 -17.49 10.01 -4.48
C GLY A 162 -17.96 9.17 -3.31
N ALA A 163 -17.05 8.38 -2.78
CA ALA A 163 -17.28 7.55 -1.62
C ALA A 163 -16.03 7.47 -0.75
N ALA A 164 -16.24 7.44 0.57
CA ALA A 164 -15.26 7.07 1.57
C ALA A 164 -15.68 5.74 2.20
N PHE A 165 -14.73 4.86 2.41
CA PHE A 165 -14.96 3.55 2.98
C PHE A 165 -13.88 3.23 4.01
N ALA A 166 -14.27 2.64 5.13
CA ALA A 166 -13.44 1.84 6.00
C ALA A 166 -14.23 0.55 6.27
N GLY A 167 -13.63 -0.61 5.93
CA GLY A 167 -14.32 -1.92 5.90
C GLY A 167 -14.72 -2.44 7.28
N ASN A 168 -15.32 -1.59 8.11
CA ASN A 168 -15.68 -1.88 9.48
C ASN A 168 -17.02 -2.63 9.59
N ILE A 169 -17.18 -3.35 10.68
CA ILE A 169 -18.44 -3.90 11.16
C ILE A 169 -18.46 -3.81 12.68
N VAL A 170 -19.54 -3.24 13.22
CA VAL A 170 -19.74 -3.11 14.68
C VAL A 170 -20.86 -4.03 15.13
N ASN A 171 -20.57 -4.86 16.13
CA ASN A 171 -21.51 -5.80 16.73
C ASN A 171 -21.06 -6.16 18.17
N SER A 172 -21.65 -7.19 18.78
CA SER A 172 -21.29 -7.62 20.14
C SER A 172 -19.87 -8.20 20.27
N THR A 173 -19.24 -8.60 19.16
CA THR A 173 -17.85 -9.14 19.15
C THR A 173 -16.88 -8.04 18.77
N TYR A 174 -17.15 -7.32 17.68
CA TYR A 174 -16.33 -6.23 17.15
C TYR A 174 -16.93 -4.90 17.60
N THR A 175 -16.33 -4.28 18.60
CA THR A 175 -16.91 -3.11 19.30
C THR A 175 -16.24 -1.80 18.93
N GLY A 176 -15.05 -1.84 18.30
CA GLY A 176 -14.32 -0.65 17.88
C GLY A 176 -15.00 0.04 16.69
N ILE A 177 -15.26 1.35 16.82
CA ILE A 177 -15.82 2.20 15.78
C ILE A 177 -14.69 3.02 15.16
N ILE A 178 -14.60 3.04 13.83
CA ILE A 178 -13.63 3.87 13.11
C ILE A 178 -14.28 5.22 12.81
N TYR A 179 -13.58 6.31 13.11
CA TYR A 179 -13.97 7.67 12.79
C TYR A 179 -12.93 8.30 11.87
N ALA A 180 -13.37 9.20 10.99
CA ALA A 180 -12.47 9.98 10.15
C ALA A 180 -12.94 11.42 9.95
N ASN A 181 -11.97 12.35 9.94
CA ASN A 181 -12.04 13.65 9.32
C ASN A 181 -11.17 13.65 8.07
N ALA A 182 -11.59 14.30 6.98
CA ALA A 182 -10.76 14.46 5.80
C ALA A 182 -11.02 15.78 5.09
N ALA A 183 -9.98 16.36 4.50
CA ALA A 183 -10.06 17.61 3.75
C ALA A 183 -9.06 17.63 2.59
N LEU A 184 -9.36 18.45 1.58
CA LEU A 184 -8.42 18.84 0.53
C LEU A 184 -7.91 20.25 0.83
N GLU A 185 -6.59 20.42 0.84
CA GLU A 185 -5.89 21.70 0.96
C GLU A 185 -5.39 22.13 -0.42
N PHE A 186 -5.93 23.24 -0.93
CA PHE A 186 -5.56 23.82 -2.23
C PHE A 186 -4.64 25.01 -2.03
N TYR A 187 -3.44 24.93 -2.58
CA TYR A 187 -2.42 25.99 -2.56
C TYR A 187 -2.38 26.67 -3.92
N PRO A 188 -2.92 27.92 -4.06
CA PRO A 188 -2.90 28.64 -5.33
C PRO A 188 -1.49 28.84 -5.86
N ALA A 189 -1.35 28.75 -7.18
CA ALA A 189 -0.09 29.06 -7.85
C ALA A 189 0.34 30.52 -7.65
N SER A 190 1.64 30.73 -7.55
CA SER A 190 2.26 32.06 -7.45
C SER A 190 3.63 32.06 -8.13
N SER A 191 4.26 33.24 -8.23
CA SER A 191 5.62 33.33 -8.77
C SER A 191 6.67 32.57 -7.96
N SER A 192 6.46 32.40 -6.64
CA SER A 192 7.34 31.64 -5.74
C SER A 192 6.96 30.17 -5.63
N ALA A 193 5.77 29.79 -6.08
CA ALA A 193 5.27 28.44 -6.12
C ALA A 193 4.43 28.27 -7.41
N PRO A 194 5.07 28.07 -8.57
CA PRO A 194 4.36 27.92 -9.83
C PRO A 194 3.59 26.60 -9.88
N THR A 195 2.62 26.50 -10.79
CA THR A 195 1.94 25.23 -11.08
C THR A 195 2.96 24.22 -11.62
N PRO A 196 3.08 23.02 -11.03
CA PRO A 196 3.88 21.96 -11.62
C PRO A 196 3.20 21.46 -12.91
N PRO A 197 3.92 20.74 -13.78
CA PRO A 197 3.29 19.97 -14.83
C PRO A 197 2.33 18.92 -14.22
N VAL A 198 1.04 19.03 -14.51
CA VAL A 198 0.00 18.11 -14.04
C VAL A 198 -0.72 17.50 -15.24
N PRO A 199 -1.31 16.30 -15.12
CA PRO A 199 -2.15 15.71 -16.15
C PRO A 199 -3.34 16.59 -16.50
N ASP A 200 -3.65 16.71 -17.78
CA ASP A 200 -4.82 17.42 -18.29
C ASP A 200 -6.11 16.61 -18.11
N VAL A 201 -5.97 15.27 -18.12
CA VAL A 201 -7.08 14.32 -17.97
C VAL A 201 -6.67 13.20 -17.03
N VAL A 202 -7.58 12.81 -16.14
CA VAL A 202 -7.46 11.63 -15.27
C VAL A 202 -8.59 10.67 -15.62
N VAL A 203 -8.24 9.43 -16.01
CA VAL A 203 -9.23 8.38 -16.28
C VAL A 203 -9.13 7.33 -15.17
N PRO A 204 -10.14 7.19 -14.30
CA PRO A 204 -10.10 6.23 -13.22
C PRO A 204 -10.32 4.79 -13.68
N VAL A 205 -9.64 3.84 -13.02
CA VAL A 205 -9.89 2.40 -13.10
C VAL A 205 -10.47 1.96 -11.76
N SER A 206 -11.79 2.00 -11.68
CA SER A 206 -12.55 1.70 -10.47
C SER A 206 -13.97 1.29 -10.82
N THR A 207 -14.72 0.78 -9.86
CA THR A 207 -16.13 0.48 -10.03
C THR A 207 -16.95 1.10 -8.91
N ASN A 208 -17.90 1.97 -9.25
CA ASN A 208 -18.79 2.63 -8.27
C ASN A 208 -18.04 3.33 -7.12
N ASN A 209 -16.92 4.01 -7.41
CA ASN A 209 -16.04 4.63 -6.40
C ASN A 209 -15.45 3.62 -5.40
N ALA A 210 -15.08 2.44 -5.88
CA ALA A 210 -14.45 1.37 -5.12
C ALA A 210 -13.40 0.63 -5.97
N PRO A 211 -12.43 -0.06 -5.38
CA PRO A 211 -11.50 -0.91 -6.10
C PRO A 211 -12.24 -2.09 -6.75
N ILE A 212 -11.61 -2.69 -7.74
CA ILE A 212 -12.12 -3.88 -8.44
C ILE A 212 -11.50 -5.11 -7.81
N THR A 213 -12.33 -6.12 -7.50
CA THR A 213 -11.87 -7.39 -6.92
C THR A 213 -11.37 -8.31 -8.02
N LEU A 214 -10.16 -8.85 -7.85
CA LEU A 214 -9.53 -9.87 -8.68
C LEU A 214 -9.36 -11.13 -7.83
N ASN A 215 -10.19 -12.15 -8.05
CA ASN A 215 -10.20 -13.38 -7.24
C ASN A 215 -9.17 -14.41 -7.73
N THR A 216 -8.71 -14.27 -8.96
CA THR A 216 -7.75 -15.19 -9.59
C THR A 216 -6.76 -14.42 -10.44
N GLY A 217 -5.64 -15.07 -10.77
CA GLY A 217 -4.63 -14.48 -11.67
C GLY A 217 -5.12 -14.23 -13.10
N THR A 218 -6.34 -14.66 -13.46
CA THR A 218 -6.95 -14.42 -14.78
C THR A 218 -8.02 -13.33 -14.76
N ASP A 219 -8.45 -12.87 -13.59
CA ASP A 219 -9.40 -11.77 -13.46
C ASP A 219 -8.75 -10.44 -13.86
N GLN A 220 -9.54 -9.54 -14.41
CA GLN A 220 -9.06 -8.25 -14.91
C GLN A 220 -9.89 -7.09 -14.39
N ALA A 221 -9.24 -6.09 -13.85
CA ALA A 221 -9.81 -4.75 -13.67
C ALA A 221 -9.66 -3.99 -14.98
N THR A 222 -10.76 -3.62 -15.62
CA THR A 222 -10.75 -3.00 -16.95
C THR A 222 -11.30 -1.58 -16.94
N ALA A 223 -10.75 -0.74 -17.80
CA ALA A 223 -11.27 0.58 -18.12
C ALA A 223 -11.29 0.82 -19.63
N THR A 224 -12.33 1.51 -20.06
CA THR A 224 -12.45 1.99 -21.45
C THR A 224 -11.77 3.35 -21.55
N LEU A 225 -10.78 3.46 -22.44
CA LEU A 225 -10.02 4.68 -22.69
C LEU A 225 -10.50 5.35 -23.98
N ASN A 226 -10.98 6.60 -23.87
CA ASN A 226 -11.28 7.49 -24.97
C ASN A 226 -10.47 8.77 -24.75
N LEU A 227 -9.17 8.71 -25.09
CA LEU A 227 -8.26 9.79 -24.76
C LEU A 227 -8.35 10.95 -25.78
N PRO A 228 -7.97 12.18 -25.38
CA PRO A 228 -7.86 13.31 -26.31
C PRO A 228 -6.95 13.00 -27.49
N ARG A 229 -7.31 13.49 -28.69
CA ARG A 229 -6.52 13.25 -29.90
C ARG A 229 -5.17 13.97 -29.93
N ASN A 230 -4.92 14.85 -28.97
CA ASN A 230 -3.63 15.51 -28.75
C ASN A 230 -2.88 14.93 -27.55
N THR A 231 -3.13 13.67 -27.20
CA THR A 231 -2.39 12.96 -26.14
C THR A 231 -0.90 12.89 -26.50
N GLU A 232 -0.05 13.31 -25.57
CA GLU A 232 1.41 13.33 -25.70
C GLU A 232 2.11 12.34 -24.79
N ARG A 233 1.67 12.24 -23.52
CA ARG A 233 2.23 11.32 -22.53
C ARG A 233 1.13 10.67 -21.71
N VAL A 234 1.35 9.44 -21.28
CA VAL A 234 0.39 8.67 -20.48
C VAL A 234 1.13 7.91 -19.38
N PHE A 235 0.64 8.02 -18.15
CA PHE A 235 1.12 7.23 -17.00
C PHE A 235 -0.06 6.51 -16.35
N LEU A 236 0.25 5.44 -15.61
CA LEU A 236 -0.71 4.70 -14.81
C LEU A 236 -0.21 4.65 -13.37
N ASP A 237 -0.97 5.20 -12.44
CA ASP A 237 -0.77 4.99 -11.00
C ASP A 237 -1.64 3.84 -10.55
N VAL A 238 -1.04 2.71 -10.14
CA VAL A 238 -1.75 1.47 -9.81
C VAL A 238 -1.47 1.02 -8.38
N ILE A 239 -2.51 0.54 -7.71
CA ILE A 239 -2.45 -0.16 -6.41
C ILE A 239 -3.09 -1.53 -6.60
N SER A 240 -2.38 -2.59 -6.20
CA SER A 240 -2.87 -3.96 -6.12
C SER A 240 -2.69 -4.44 -4.68
N GLN A 241 -3.74 -4.27 -3.86
CA GLN A 241 -3.74 -4.67 -2.46
C GLN A 241 -4.13 -6.14 -2.32
N SER A 242 -3.28 -6.93 -1.69
CA SER A 242 -3.55 -8.32 -1.33
C SER A 242 -4.51 -8.46 -0.15
N GLN A 243 -5.33 -9.51 -0.14
CA GLN A 243 -6.36 -9.76 0.87
C GLN A 243 -6.48 -11.25 1.21
N ILE A 244 -6.94 -11.56 2.41
CA ILE A 244 -7.18 -12.92 2.94
C ILE A 244 -5.91 -13.77 2.82
N ASP A 245 -5.92 -14.91 2.09
CA ASP A 245 -4.74 -15.77 1.98
C ASP A 245 -3.61 -15.11 1.18
N ASP A 246 -3.95 -14.26 0.21
CA ASP A 246 -2.98 -13.43 -0.51
C ASP A 246 -2.41 -12.28 0.34
N GLU A 247 -2.99 -11.93 1.49
CA GLU A 247 -2.40 -10.91 2.39
C GLU A 247 -0.96 -11.24 2.76
N PHE A 248 -0.67 -12.54 2.94
CA PHE A 248 0.67 -13.02 3.29
C PHE A 248 1.40 -13.65 2.09
N TRP A 249 1.11 -13.23 0.85
CA TRP A 249 1.66 -13.81 -0.37
C TRP A 249 3.18 -13.98 -0.34
N TYR A 250 3.89 -13.09 0.34
CA TYR A 250 5.35 -13.11 0.49
C TYR A 250 5.87 -14.28 1.35
N LEU A 251 4.98 -15.05 1.99
CA LEU A 251 5.27 -16.27 2.74
C LEU A 251 4.69 -17.53 2.10
N CYS A 252 3.93 -17.40 1.00
CA CYS A 252 3.32 -18.54 0.31
C CYS A 252 4.38 -19.50 -0.26
N VAL A 253 4.02 -20.76 -0.38
CA VAL A 253 4.87 -21.86 -0.85
C VAL A 253 4.24 -22.53 -2.09
N PRO A 254 4.95 -23.42 -2.80
CA PRO A 254 4.35 -24.27 -3.85
C PRO A 254 3.17 -25.09 -3.33
N ASN A 255 2.19 -25.33 -4.19
CA ASN A 255 0.91 -25.95 -3.82
C ASN A 255 1.02 -27.38 -3.27
N ASP A 256 2.04 -28.12 -3.67
CA ASP A 256 2.28 -29.49 -3.24
C ASP A 256 2.87 -29.63 -1.84
N VAL A 257 3.38 -28.52 -1.24
CA VAL A 257 3.96 -28.50 0.10
C VAL A 257 3.19 -27.62 1.10
N THR A 258 2.05 -27.06 0.69
CA THR A 258 1.22 -26.18 1.55
C THR A 258 0.75 -26.87 2.83
N ALA A 259 0.37 -28.14 2.75
CA ALA A 259 -0.13 -28.90 3.89
C ALA A 259 0.96 -29.23 4.91
N GLU A 260 2.17 -29.57 4.45
CA GLU A 260 3.31 -29.88 5.28
C GLU A 260 3.90 -28.66 5.97
N LEU A 261 3.83 -27.51 5.31
CA LEU A 261 4.37 -26.24 5.81
C LEU A 261 3.30 -25.33 6.41
N GLU A 262 2.03 -25.77 6.45
CA GLU A 262 0.88 -25.01 6.94
C GLU A 262 0.85 -23.56 6.38
N SER A 263 1.10 -23.41 5.07
CA SER A 263 1.25 -22.12 4.40
C SER A 263 0.26 -21.94 3.24
N CYS A 264 0.10 -20.71 2.74
CA CYS A 264 -0.64 -20.42 1.50
C CYS A 264 0.07 -20.95 0.26
N GLY A 265 -0.67 -21.12 -0.82
CA GLY A 265 -0.19 -21.66 -2.10
C GLY A 265 0.25 -20.61 -3.12
N ASN A 266 0.47 -21.09 -4.36
CA ASN A 266 0.86 -20.29 -5.52
C ASN A 266 2.21 -19.56 -5.40
N THR A 267 3.09 -20.00 -4.50
CA THR A 267 4.43 -19.43 -4.26
C THR A 267 4.45 -17.99 -3.73
N ALA A 268 5.61 -17.53 -3.29
CA ALA A 268 5.84 -16.18 -2.78
C ALA A 268 6.14 -15.18 -3.92
N PHE A 269 5.43 -15.24 -5.04
CA PHE A 269 5.62 -14.31 -6.15
C PHE A 269 4.28 -13.77 -6.66
N ARG A 270 4.14 -12.45 -6.70
CA ARG A 270 3.02 -11.72 -7.29
C ARG A 270 3.55 -10.57 -8.14
N GLU A 271 2.92 -10.34 -9.30
CA GLU A 271 3.23 -9.22 -10.19
C GLU A 271 1.94 -8.64 -10.75
N THR A 272 1.82 -7.32 -10.76
CA THR A 272 0.71 -6.63 -11.43
C THR A 272 1.03 -6.50 -12.91
N GLU A 273 0.18 -7.05 -13.77
CA GLU A 273 0.32 -7.02 -15.21
C GLU A 273 -0.65 -6.01 -15.83
N ILE A 274 -0.16 -5.18 -16.74
CA ILE A 274 -0.93 -4.16 -17.44
C ILE A 274 -0.98 -4.52 -18.91
N SER A 275 -2.16 -4.42 -19.53
CA SER A 275 -2.34 -4.61 -20.95
C SER A 275 -3.20 -3.50 -21.58
N ILE A 276 -2.95 -3.21 -22.85
CA ILE A 276 -3.74 -2.31 -23.71
C ILE A 276 -4.21 -3.14 -24.91
N ASP A 277 -5.53 -3.21 -25.13
CA ASP A 277 -6.17 -4.02 -26.18
C ASP A 277 -5.70 -5.48 -26.19
N GLY A 278 -5.48 -6.05 -24.99
CA GLY A 278 -5.01 -7.41 -24.79
C GLY A 278 -3.52 -7.65 -25.08
N LYS A 279 -2.75 -6.60 -25.36
CA LYS A 279 -1.28 -6.67 -25.52
C LYS A 279 -0.62 -6.20 -24.23
N PRO A 280 0.47 -6.85 -23.78
CA PRO A 280 1.24 -6.38 -22.64
C PRO A 280 1.64 -4.92 -22.83
N ALA A 281 1.61 -4.12 -21.77
CA ALA A 281 1.93 -2.70 -21.85
C ALA A 281 2.82 -2.20 -20.69
N GLY A 282 2.99 -3.00 -19.67
CA GLY A 282 3.82 -2.71 -18.52
C GLY A 282 3.60 -3.70 -17.40
N VAL A 283 4.44 -3.60 -16.38
CA VAL A 283 4.31 -4.38 -15.14
C VAL A 283 4.53 -3.47 -13.94
N ALA A 284 4.00 -3.85 -12.79
CA ALA A 284 4.29 -3.21 -11.52
C ALA A 284 4.58 -4.28 -10.45
N PRO A 285 5.66 -4.13 -9.66
CA PRO A 285 5.89 -5.01 -8.54
C PRO A 285 4.77 -4.85 -7.52
N VAL A 286 4.34 -5.96 -6.91
CA VAL A 286 3.47 -5.90 -5.74
C VAL A 286 4.35 -5.64 -4.51
N TYR A 287 4.12 -4.51 -3.83
CA TYR A 287 4.83 -4.22 -2.58
C TYR A 287 4.31 -5.16 -1.48
N PRO A 288 5.18 -5.76 -0.66
CA PRO A 288 4.77 -6.65 0.43
C PRO A 288 4.29 -5.82 1.63
N TRP A 289 3.14 -5.15 1.50
CA TRP A 289 2.53 -4.44 2.63
C TRP A 289 2.21 -5.41 3.76
N ILE A 290 2.56 -5.02 4.97
CA ILE A 290 2.19 -5.74 6.19
C ILE A 290 1.26 -4.81 6.97
N PHE A 291 0.02 -5.24 7.14
CA PHE A 291 -1.00 -4.44 7.81
C PHE A 291 -0.83 -4.48 9.32
N THR A 292 -1.52 -3.62 10.06
CA THR A 292 -1.30 -3.45 11.49
C THR A 292 -1.70 -4.67 12.34
N GLY A 293 -2.55 -5.56 11.81
CA GLY A 293 -2.85 -6.87 12.40
C GLY A 293 -2.05 -8.02 11.80
N GLY A 294 -1.22 -7.76 10.75
CA GLY A 294 -0.55 -8.79 9.97
C GLY A 294 0.61 -9.47 10.71
N ILE A 295 0.72 -10.79 10.59
CA ILE A 295 1.74 -11.67 11.17
C ILE A 295 1.61 -11.76 12.70
N ASP A 296 1.78 -10.65 13.40
CA ASP A 296 1.62 -10.48 14.85
C ASP A 296 1.31 -9.00 15.11
N PRO A 297 0.13 -8.64 15.62
CA PRO A 297 -0.28 -7.24 15.76
C PRO A 297 0.60 -6.44 16.74
N TYR A 298 1.31 -7.09 17.65
CA TYR A 298 2.22 -6.41 18.58
C TYR A 298 3.53 -5.95 17.93
N LEU A 299 3.84 -6.44 16.73
CA LEU A 299 4.96 -5.91 15.95
C LEU A 299 4.72 -4.45 15.50
N TRP A 300 3.46 -4.01 15.40
CA TRP A 300 3.09 -2.77 14.75
C TRP A 300 2.55 -1.71 15.73
N GLN A 301 3.02 -1.74 16.98
CA GLN A 301 2.63 -0.81 18.06
C GLN A 301 3.85 -0.13 18.66
N PRO A 302 4.02 1.20 18.59
CA PRO A 302 3.28 2.16 17.74
C PRO A 302 3.89 2.33 16.34
N ILE A 303 5.09 1.80 16.06
CA ILE A 303 5.73 1.90 14.75
C ILE A 303 5.06 0.89 13.81
N VAL A 304 4.48 1.37 12.73
CA VAL A 304 3.74 0.54 11.75
C VAL A 304 4.60 0.17 10.54
N GLY A 305 4.16 -0.84 9.79
CA GLY A 305 4.79 -1.24 8.52
C GLY A 305 4.82 -0.11 7.49
N ILE A 306 5.80 -0.14 6.60
CA ILE A 306 5.99 0.89 5.58
C ILE A 306 4.73 1.00 4.71
N GLN A 307 4.23 2.24 4.57
CA GLN A 307 3.06 2.62 3.77
C GLN A 307 1.73 1.96 4.21
N THR A 308 1.66 1.20 5.32
CA THR A 308 0.46 0.43 5.66
C THR A 308 -0.77 1.32 5.90
N LEU A 309 -0.59 2.51 6.50
CA LEU A 309 -1.69 3.47 6.72
C LEU A 309 -1.99 4.35 5.49
N ASP A 310 -1.11 4.36 4.47
CA ASP A 310 -1.25 5.12 3.23
C ASP A 310 -0.50 4.41 2.11
N LEU A 311 -1.14 3.41 1.48
CA LEU A 311 -0.59 2.62 0.39
C LEU A 311 -0.30 3.53 -0.81
N LYS A 312 0.97 3.58 -1.25
CA LYS A 312 1.37 4.41 -2.39
C LYS A 312 1.18 3.68 -3.70
N PRO A 313 0.66 4.34 -4.74
CA PRO A 313 0.58 3.73 -6.06
C PRO A 313 1.96 3.56 -6.68
N TYR A 314 2.13 2.49 -7.46
CA TYR A 314 3.27 2.35 -8.36
C TYR A 314 2.95 3.00 -9.69
N ARG A 315 3.86 3.87 -10.19
CA ARG A 315 3.69 4.58 -11.47
C ARG A 315 4.37 3.83 -12.60
N VAL A 316 3.57 3.43 -13.60
CA VAL A 316 4.01 2.82 -14.86
C VAL A 316 3.96 3.85 -15.98
N ASP A 317 5.02 3.94 -16.78
CA ASP A 317 5.09 4.84 -17.93
C ASP A 317 4.50 4.16 -19.17
N LEU A 318 3.30 4.60 -19.57
CA LEU A 318 2.59 4.15 -20.78
C LEU A 318 2.78 5.09 -21.97
N THR A 319 3.70 6.07 -21.87
CA THR A 319 3.95 7.05 -22.94
C THR A 319 4.29 6.43 -24.30
N PRO A 320 4.96 5.27 -24.43
CA PRO A 320 5.14 4.59 -25.72
C PRO A 320 3.82 4.29 -26.45
N PHE A 321 2.71 4.16 -25.72
CA PHE A 321 1.38 3.92 -26.28
C PHE A 321 0.58 5.19 -26.57
N ALA A 322 1.09 6.39 -26.22
CA ALA A 322 0.34 7.65 -26.34
C ALA A 322 -0.22 7.89 -27.75
N GLY A 323 0.59 7.61 -28.79
CA GLY A 323 0.17 7.76 -30.18
C GLY A 323 -0.90 6.76 -30.63
N LEU A 324 -0.95 5.56 -30.03
CA LEU A 324 -2.02 4.58 -30.23
C LEU A 324 -3.28 5.03 -29.49
N LEU A 325 -3.15 5.34 -28.19
CA LEU A 325 -4.26 5.70 -27.32
C LEU A 325 -4.96 7.02 -27.71
N GLY A 326 -4.26 7.93 -28.42
CA GLY A 326 -4.79 9.20 -28.92
C GLY A 326 -5.30 9.15 -30.39
N ASP A 327 -5.43 7.99 -31.01
CA ASP A 327 -5.81 7.83 -32.42
C ASP A 327 -7.29 8.18 -32.73
N GLY A 328 -8.09 8.33 -31.67
CA GLY A 328 -9.53 8.61 -31.72
C GLY A 328 -10.41 7.37 -31.70
N SER A 329 -9.81 6.19 -31.59
CA SER A 329 -10.51 4.94 -31.31
C SER A 329 -10.72 4.74 -29.83
N THR A 330 -11.56 3.78 -29.47
CA THR A 330 -11.74 3.31 -28.09
C THR A 330 -10.76 2.19 -27.81
N HIS A 331 -10.01 2.30 -26.72
CA HIS A 331 -9.06 1.30 -26.25
C HIS A 331 -9.48 0.71 -24.92
N THR A 332 -8.98 -0.47 -24.61
CA THR A 332 -9.23 -1.13 -23.32
C THR A 332 -7.92 -1.26 -22.55
N LEU A 333 -7.85 -0.65 -21.37
CA LEU A 333 -6.83 -0.95 -20.37
C LEU A 333 -7.32 -2.10 -19.51
N ALA A 334 -6.45 -3.07 -19.20
CA ALA A 334 -6.73 -4.12 -18.24
C ALA A 334 -5.55 -4.32 -17.29
N ILE A 335 -5.88 -4.62 -16.02
CA ILE A 335 -4.95 -4.88 -14.93
C ILE A 335 -5.30 -6.24 -14.34
N SER A 336 -4.31 -7.12 -14.20
CA SER A 336 -4.41 -8.40 -13.50
C SER A 336 -3.26 -8.55 -12.51
N VAL A 337 -3.35 -9.56 -11.61
CA VAL A 337 -2.26 -9.90 -10.70
C VAL A 337 -1.89 -11.35 -10.90
N PHE A 338 -0.67 -11.59 -11.37
CA PHE A 338 -0.14 -12.94 -11.56
C PHE A 338 -0.12 -13.72 -10.24
N ASN A 339 -0.54 -14.98 -10.27
CA ASN A 339 -0.66 -15.87 -9.12
C ASN A 339 -1.66 -15.43 -8.03
N ALA A 340 -2.53 -14.47 -8.24
CA ALA A 340 -3.63 -14.21 -7.29
C ALA A 340 -4.44 -15.49 -7.06
N ASP A 341 -4.69 -15.83 -5.78
CA ASP A 341 -5.31 -17.10 -5.37
C ASP A 341 -6.59 -16.89 -4.55
N SER A 342 -6.57 -15.96 -3.59
CA SER A 342 -7.74 -15.62 -2.77
C SER A 342 -8.44 -14.38 -3.29
N TYR A 343 -7.85 -13.20 -3.18
CA TYR A 343 -8.14 -12.03 -4.00
C TYR A 343 -7.21 -10.85 -3.78
N PHE A 344 -7.16 -9.98 -4.80
CA PHE A 344 -6.59 -8.64 -4.75
C PHE A 344 -7.67 -7.58 -4.96
N LEU A 345 -7.48 -6.42 -4.36
CA LEU A 345 -8.24 -5.21 -4.66
C LEU A 345 -7.38 -4.31 -5.54
N ALA A 346 -7.78 -4.15 -6.80
CA ALA A 346 -7.06 -3.35 -7.78
C ALA A 346 -7.75 -2.02 -8.03
N THR A 347 -6.98 -0.93 -8.06
CA THR A 347 -7.42 0.40 -8.48
C THR A 347 -6.31 1.12 -9.19
N ALA A 348 -6.65 2.01 -10.13
CA ALA A 348 -5.66 2.84 -10.78
C ALA A 348 -6.24 4.17 -11.27
N ASN A 349 -5.34 5.13 -11.55
CA ASN A 349 -5.63 6.37 -12.25
C ASN A 349 -4.74 6.45 -13.48
N VAL A 350 -5.32 6.57 -14.68
CA VAL A 350 -4.58 6.88 -15.91
C VAL A 350 -4.41 8.40 -15.98
N LEU A 351 -3.17 8.85 -16.05
CA LEU A 351 -2.76 10.24 -16.04
C LEU A 351 -2.35 10.64 -17.45
N VAL A 352 -3.07 11.57 -18.07
CA VAL A 352 -2.91 11.93 -19.48
C VAL A 352 -2.45 13.37 -19.61
N PHE A 353 -1.35 13.58 -20.31
CA PHE A 353 -0.82 14.89 -20.68
C PHE A 353 -1.06 15.13 -22.17
N THR A 354 -1.51 16.34 -22.51
CA THR A 354 -1.83 16.71 -23.87
C THR A 354 -0.88 17.78 -24.42
N ASP A 355 -0.66 17.75 -25.72
CA ASP A 355 0.05 18.83 -26.43
C ASP A 355 -0.86 20.04 -26.58
N HIS A 356 -0.61 21.10 -25.82
CA HIS A 356 -1.40 22.34 -25.86
C HIS A 356 -1.17 23.16 -27.14
N GLY A 357 -0.15 22.84 -27.94
CA GLY A 357 0.15 23.49 -29.22
C GLY A 357 -0.54 22.84 -30.41
N ALA A 358 -1.17 21.67 -30.25
CA ALA A 358 -1.84 20.93 -31.30
C ALA A 358 -3.20 20.39 -30.86
N THR A 359 -4.14 20.28 -31.78
CA THR A 359 -5.45 19.62 -31.58
C THR A 359 -5.42 18.14 -31.99
N LEU A 360 -4.36 17.73 -32.66
CA LEU A 360 -4.14 16.37 -33.11
C LEU A 360 -2.66 16.03 -33.01
N VAL A 361 -2.36 14.97 -32.29
CA VAL A 361 -1.06 14.31 -32.23
C VAL A 361 -1.25 12.94 -32.89
N THR A 362 -0.37 12.60 -33.82
CA THR A 362 -0.35 11.28 -34.47
C THR A 362 0.86 10.51 -33.97
N GLY A 363 0.78 9.19 -33.94
CA GLY A 363 1.88 8.39 -33.45
C GLY A 363 1.58 6.91 -33.50
N GLY A 364 2.37 6.12 -32.82
CA GLY A 364 2.16 4.69 -32.71
C GLY A 364 3.28 3.97 -31.99
N LEU A 365 3.04 2.72 -31.67
CA LEU A 365 4.02 1.81 -31.09
C LEU A 365 5.06 1.42 -32.14
N LEU A 366 6.34 1.43 -31.77
CA LEU A 366 7.47 1.05 -32.62
C LEU A 366 7.92 -0.38 -32.32
N SER A 367 8.08 -0.72 -31.04
CA SER A 367 8.46 -2.05 -30.59
C SER A 367 7.92 -2.32 -29.20
N ASP A 368 7.70 -3.60 -28.92
CA ASP A 368 7.33 -4.12 -27.61
C ASP A 368 7.89 -5.53 -27.48
N THR A 369 8.72 -5.75 -26.46
CA THR A 369 9.33 -7.04 -26.17
C THR A 369 8.82 -7.67 -24.87
N LEU A 370 7.81 -7.03 -24.22
CA LEU A 370 7.24 -7.53 -22.99
C LEU A 370 6.46 -8.83 -23.23
N SER A 371 6.85 -9.91 -22.57
CA SER A 371 6.09 -11.16 -22.59
C SER A 371 4.79 -11.01 -21.79
N ALA A 372 3.75 -11.73 -22.19
CA ALA A 372 2.42 -11.65 -21.56
C ALA A 372 2.42 -12.06 -20.09
N GLN A 373 3.29 -12.99 -19.70
CA GLN A 373 3.39 -13.47 -18.32
C GLN A 373 4.84 -13.68 -17.91
N PRO A 374 5.15 -13.57 -16.59
CA PRO A 374 6.44 -13.97 -16.04
C PRO A 374 6.61 -15.50 -16.06
N THR A 375 7.84 -15.95 -15.91
CA THR A 375 8.19 -17.37 -15.82
C THR A 375 9.02 -17.61 -14.57
N PRO A 376 8.43 -17.52 -13.36
CA PRO A 376 9.17 -17.70 -12.12
C PRO A 376 9.77 -19.11 -12.03
N GLN A 377 10.99 -19.19 -11.49
CA GLN A 377 11.71 -20.42 -11.25
C GLN A 377 11.55 -20.79 -9.77
N VAL A 378 11.04 -21.99 -9.51
CA VAL A 378 10.83 -22.52 -8.16
C VAL A 378 11.86 -23.60 -7.89
N THR A 379 12.49 -23.57 -6.73
CA THR A 379 13.40 -24.61 -6.27
C THR A 379 13.02 -25.07 -4.86
N GLU A 380 12.77 -26.33 -4.71
CA GLU A 380 12.41 -26.98 -3.45
C GLU A 380 13.51 -27.96 -3.03
N ASN A 381 14.02 -27.78 -1.81
CA ASN A 381 14.99 -28.67 -1.19
C ASN A 381 14.49 -29.06 0.21
N LEU A 382 13.29 -29.62 0.28
CA LEU A 382 12.66 -30.07 1.51
C LEU A 382 12.97 -31.55 1.78
N LYS A 383 13.02 -31.92 3.05
CA LYS A 383 13.24 -33.28 3.56
C LYS A 383 12.23 -33.58 4.65
N THR A 384 11.61 -34.76 4.59
CA THR A 384 10.76 -35.27 5.64
C THR A 384 11.57 -36.19 6.54
N GLY A 385 11.59 -35.90 7.83
CA GLY A 385 12.25 -36.74 8.86
C GLY A 385 11.36 -37.88 9.32
N THR A 386 11.94 -38.82 10.10
CA THR A 386 11.28 -40.03 10.56
C THR A 386 10.09 -39.81 11.50
N THR A 387 9.96 -38.63 12.10
CA THR A 387 8.90 -38.23 13.02
C THR A 387 7.87 -37.31 12.40
N GLY A 388 7.83 -37.20 11.06
CA GLY A 388 6.96 -36.27 10.35
C GLY A 388 7.46 -34.81 10.39
N SER A 389 8.69 -34.56 10.85
CA SER A 389 9.31 -33.25 10.73
C SER A 389 9.64 -32.92 9.29
N VAL A 390 9.45 -31.64 8.89
CA VAL A 390 9.81 -31.13 7.56
C VAL A 390 10.85 -30.03 7.74
N TYR A 391 11.95 -30.12 6.99
CA TYR A 391 13.00 -29.10 7.05
C TYR A 391 13.66 -28.93 5.68
N GLY A 392 14.17 -27.73 5.43
CA GLY A 392 14.86 -27.42 4.19
C GLY A 392 14.52 -26.02 3.70
N THR A 393 14.52 -25.85 2.38
CA THR A 393 14.36 -24.54 1.76
C THR A 393 13.42 -24.57 0.56
N VAL A 394 12.72 -23.45 0.37
CA VAL A 394 11.98 -23.13 -0.86
C VAL A 394 12.49 -21.80 -1.37
N SER A 395 12.79 -21.70 -2.65
CA SER A 395 13.13 -20.41 -3.27
C SER A 395 12.34 -20.19 -4.56
N VAL A 396 12.02 -18.92 -4.81
CA VAL A 396 11.32 -18.47 -6.01
C VAL A 396 12.06 -17.26 -6.56
N GLY A 397 12.45 -17.32 -7.83
CA GLY A 397 13.08 -16.20 -8.54
C GLY A 397 12.32 -15.87 -9.82
N SER A 398 12.22 -14.60 -10.16
CA SER A 398 11.67 -14.12 -11.43
C SER A 398 12.50 -12.95 -11.94
N ASP A 399 12.95 -13.06 -13.19
CA ASP A 399 13.69 -12.02 -13.90
C ASP A 399 12.92 -11.65 -15.15
N ARG A 400 12.59 -10.36 -15.30
CA ARG A 400 12.00 -9.82 -16.51
C ARG A 400 12.85 -8.67 -17.03
N ARG A 401 13.11 -8.68 -18.31
CA ARG A 401 13.73 -7.56 -19.01
C ARG A 401 13.01 -7.32 -20.31
N PHE A 402 12.58 -6.09 -20.52
CA PHE A 402 11.86 -5.71 -21.73
C PHE A 402 12.14 -4.27 -22.13
N SER A 403 11.79 -3.95 -23.37
CA SER A 403 11.85 -2.61 -23.95
C SER A 403 10.55 -2.36 -24.71
N ILE A 404 9.93 -1.21 -24.44
CA ILE A 404 8.73 -0.76 -25.15
C ILE A 404 9.06 0.62 -25.71
N SER A 405 8.90 0.81 -27.03
CA SER A 405 9.12 2.11 -27.65
C SER A 405 7.95 2.53 -28.53
N GLY A 406 7.69 3.83 -28.55
CA GLY A 406 6.67 4.45 -29.36
C GLY A 406 7.01 5.88 -29.71
N TYR A 407 6.22 6.51 -30.55
CA TYR A 407 6.43 7.90 -30.93
C TYR A 407 5.13 8.66 -31.02
N VAL A 408 5.24 9.96 -30.83
CA VAL A 408 4.18 10.94 -31.10
C VAL A 408 4.72 12.08 -31.99
N GLN A 409 3.88 12.60 -32.88
CA GLN A 409 4.18 13.78 -33.67
C GLN A 409 3.46 14.98 -33.05
N THR A 410 4.18 15.71 -32.23
CA THR A 410 3.66 16.86 -31.46
C THR A 410 3.81 18.17 -32.23
N SER A 411 3.28 19.28 -31.68
CA SER A 411 3.53 20.65 -32.17
C SER A 411 5.00 21.04 -32.15
N HIS A 412 5.81 20.36 -31.34
CA HIS A 412 7.25 20.58 -31.16
C HIS A 412 8.11 19.63 -32.02
N GLY A 413 7.48 18.78 -32.85
CA GLY A 413 8.14 17.79 -33.67
C GLY A 413 7.89 16.35 -33.20
N ARG A 414 8.64 15.41 -33.78
CA ARG A 414 8.56 14.00 -33.41
C ARG A 414 9.26 13.77 -32.07
N VAL A 415 8.56 13.16 -31.17
CA VAL A 415 9.09 12.69 -29.88
C VAL A 415 8.97 11.18 -29.85
N GLU A 416 10.08 10.49 -29.62
CA GLU A 416 10.15 9.05 -29.44
C GLU A 416 10.48 8.74 -27.98
N THR A 417 9.66 7.89 -27.35
CA THR A 417 9.87 7.45 -25.98
C THR A 417 10.13 5.96 -25.96
N THR A 418 11.23 5.58 -25.30
CA THR A 418 11.59 4.18 -25.04
C THR A 418 11.66 3.96 -23.53
N VAL A 419 10.95 2.96 -23.05
CA VAL A 419 11.01 2.47 -21.67
C VAL A 419 11.72 1.13 -21.67
N ASP A 420 12.91 1.09 -21.10
CA ASP A 420 13.66 -0.13 -20.84
C ASP A 420 13.51 -0.47 -19.36
N GLU A 421 13.01 -1.65 -19.04
CA GLU A 421 12.73 -2.05 -17.67
C GLU A 421 13.33 -3.43 -17.37
N THR A 422 13.92 -3.54 -16.17
CA THR A 422 14.38 -4.80 -15.59
C THR A 422 13.73 -4.97 -14.23
N VAL A 423 12.97 -6.05 -14.06
CA VAL A 423 12.38 -6.45 -12.78
C VAL A 423 13.08 -7.72 -12.31
N HIS A 424 13.63 -7.68 -11.12
CA HIS A 424 14.25 -8.82 -10.46
C HIS A 424 13.53 -9.11 -9.15
N PHE A 425 13.06 -10.33 -8.97
CA PHE A 425 12.43 -10.82 -7.75
C PHE A 425 13.15 -12.07 -7.25
N LEU A 426 13.40 -12.12 -5.95
CA LEU A 426 13.93 -13.30 -5.27
C LEU A 426 13.24 -13.45 -3.91
N SER A 427 12.71 -14.65 -3.65
CA SER A 427 12.28 -15.10 -2.34
C SER A 427 13.05 -16.36 -1.96
N PHE A 428 13.55 -16.42 -0.74
CA PHE A 428 14.19 -17.57 -0.14
C PHE A 428 13.57 -17.82 1.23
N GLN A 429 13.04 -19.01 1.43
CA GLN A 429 12.43 -19.42 2.69
C GLN A 429 13.10 -20.67 3.22
N LYS A 430 13.38 -20.72 4.51
CA LYS A 430 13.93 -21.85 5.22
C LYS A 430 12.94 -22.31 6.28
N PHE A 431 12.71 -23.60 6.36
CA PHE A 431 11.76 -24.23 7.26
C PHE A 431 12.44 -25.26 8.15
N ASP A 432 11.94 -25.38 9.38
CA ASP A 432 12.23 -26.47 10.32
C ASP A 432 11.01 -26.71 11.20
N VAL A 433 10.09 -27.56 10.73
CA VAL A 433 8.77 -27.79 11.30
C VAL A 433 8.70 -29.19 11.91
N SER A 434 8.20 -29.31 13.15
CA SER A 434 7.97 -30.57 13.84
C SER A 434 6.88 -30.40 14.90
N ALA A 435 6.54 -31.47 15.64
CA ALA A 435 5.58 -31.41 16.74
C ALA A 435 5.96 -30.46 17.88
N THR A 436 7.25 -30.06 18.00
CA THR A 436 7.75 -29.20 19.09
C THR A 436 8.37 -27.90 18.63
N LYS A 437 8.42 -27.65 17.35
CA LYS A 437 8.93 -26.40 16.79
C LYS A 437 8.32 -26.12 15.43
N ASP A 438 8.14 -24.85 15.15
CA ASP A 438 7.83 -24.31 13.85
C ASP A 438 8.74 -23.09 13.63
N ILE A 439 9.69 -23.22 12.70
CA ILE A 439 10.64 -22.18 12.36
C ILE A 439 10.50 -21.88 10.86
N GLN A 440 10.28 -20.61 10.57
CA GLN A 440 10.26 -20.08 9.21
C GLN A 440 11.13 -18.83 9.14
N ASP A 441 12.22 -18.89 8.38
CA ASP A 441 13.03 -17.71 8.04
C ASP A 441 12.77 -17.39 6.57
N ALA A 442 12.30 -16.18 6.27
CA ALA A 442 12.03 -15.72 4.92
C ALA A 442 12.83 -14.46 4.60
N MET A 443 13.44 -14.43 3.42
CA MET A 443 14.11 -13.27 2.87
C MET A 443 13.59 -13.05 1.44
N GLN A 444 13.10 -11.85 1.17
CA GLN A 444 12.58 -11.49 -0.14
C GLN A 444 13.12 -10.14 -0.58
N THR A 445 13.35 -9.97 -1.86
CA THR A 445 13.61 -8.67 -2.46
C THR A 445 12.94 -8.58 -3.82
N SER A 446 12.43 -7.40 -4.15
CA SER A 446 12.02 -7.02 -5.49
C SER A 446 12.77 -5.75 -5.85
N THR A 447 13.46 -5.73 -6.98
CA THR A 447 14.13 -4.54 -7.51
C THR A 447 13.64 -4.25 -8.91
N VAL A 448 13.45 -2.96 -9.21
CA VAL A 448 13.03 -2.50 -10.53
C VAL A 448 13.95 -1.37 -10.97
N ASP A 449 14.55 -1.56 -12.14
CA ASP A 449 15.32 -0.55 -12.86
C ASP A 449 14.53 -0.12 -14.09
N VAL A 450 14.21 1.16 -14.18
CA VAL A 450 13.51 1.76 -15.33
C VAL A 450 14.39 2.84 -15.92
N ALA A 451 14.66 2.75 -17.23
CA ALA A 451 15.31 3.79 -18.00
C ALA A 451 14.31 4.31 -19.05
N THR A 452 13.80 5.53 -18.86
CA THR A 452 12.95 6.20 -19.85
C THR A 452 13.82 7.14 -20.70
N THR A 453 13.97 6.82 -21.98
CA THR A 453 14.71 7.63 -22.95
C THR A 453 13.72 8.38 -23.84
N THR A 454 13.80 9.71 -23.83
CA THR A 454 13.02 10.60 -24.72
C THR A 454 13.94 11.19 -25.79
N ASN A 455 13.59 10.99 -27.06
CA ASN A 455 14.35 11.48 -28.21
C ASN A 455 13.49 12.40 -29.08
N THR A 456 13.92 13.65 -29.21
CA THR A 456 13.27 14.67 -30.08
C THR A 456 13.94 14.82 -31.43
N GLY A 457 14.88 13.96 -31.80
CA GLY A 457 15.71 14.06 -33.00
C GLY A 457 16.90 15.01 -32.85
N THR A 458 16.82 16.00 -31.97
CA THR A 458 17.91 16.94 -31.67
C THR A 458 18.52 16.74 -30.30
N VAL A 459 17.71 16.25 -29.35
CA VAL A 459 18.09 15.96 -27.96
C VAL A 459 17.62 14.57 -27.59
N SER A 460 18.46 13.82 -26.91
CA SER A 460 18.11 12.55 -26.28
C SER A 460 18.43 12.64 -24.78
N GLU A 461 17.40 12.41 -23.96
CA GLU A 461 17.48 12.45 -22.51
C GLU A 461 17.06 11.11 -21.94
N THR A 462 17.76 10.62 -20.93
CA THR A 462 17.40 9.39 -20.22
C THR A 462 17.21 9.69 -18.74
N ALA A 463 16.03 9.38 -18.24
CA ALA A 463 15.74 9.37 -16.82
C ALA A 463 15.86 7.94 -16.29
N MET A 464 16.58 7.78 -15.17
CA MET A 464 16.75 6.48 -14.50
C MET A 464 15.98 6.47 -13.20
N LYS A 465 15.30 5.36 -12.91
CA LYS A 465 14.64 5.11 -11.64
C LYS A 465 15.03 3.72 -11.17
N HIS A 466 15.55 3.62 -9.96
CA HIS A 466 15.80 2.34 -9.30
C HIS A 466 14.94 2.28 -8.04
N THR A 467 14.21 1.18 -7.87
CA THR A 467 13.34 0.93 -6.71
C THR A 467 13.67 -0.42 -6.10
N SER A 468 13.69 -0.54 -4.77
CA SER A 468 13.97 -1.79 -4.07
C SER A 468 13.04 -1.99 -2.87
N PHE A 469 12.54 -3.22 -2.70
CA PHE A 469 11.60 -3.63 -1.65
C PHE A 469 12.14 -4.86 -0.92
N PRO A 470 13.14 -4.73 -0.02
CA PRO A 470 13.60 -5.83 0.80
C PRO A 470 12.63 -6.15 1.93
N LEU A 471 12.48 -7.44 2.24
CA LEU A 471 11.73 -7.97 3.37
C LEU A 471 12.50 -9.13 3.99
N VAL A 472 12.70 -9.10 5.31
CA VAL A 472 13.21 -10.23 6.08
C VAL A 472 12.22 -10.52 7.20
N LEU A 473 11.83 -11.78 7.33
CA LEU A 473 10.94 -12.25 8.38
C LEU A 473 11.57 -13.49 9.02
N ASN A 474 11.64 -13.50 10.36
CA ASN A 474 12.02 -14.68 11.12
C ASN A 474 10.91 -14.99 12.10
N TYR A 475 10.40 -16.20 12.04
CA TYR A 475 9.38 -16.72 12.93
C TYR A 475 9.89 -17.99 13.61
N SER A 476 9.69 -18.11 14.91
CA SER A 476 9.96 -19.33 15.65
C SER A 476 8.90 -19.57 16.71
N TYR A 477 8.33 -20.76 16.74
CA TYR A 477 7.50 -21.28 17.82
C TYR A 477 8.17 -22.53 18.38
N LEU A 478 8.45 -22.56 19.69
CA LEU A 478 9.17 -23.63 20.36
C LEU A 478 8.34 -24.15 21.53
N VAL A 479 8.17 -25.47 21.63
CA VAL A 479 7.53 -26.15 22.77
C VAL A 479 8.62 -26.84 23.60
N PHE A 480 8.69 -26.51 24.87
CA PHE A 480 9.68 -27.02 25.80
C PHE A 480 9.23 -28.32 26.50
N ALA A 481 10.17 -29.04 27.12
CA ALA A 481 9.92 -30.35 27.74
C ALA A 481 8.91 -30.29 28.91
N ASP A 482 8.73 -29.14 29.55
CA ASP A 482 7.76 -28.91 30.62
C ASP A 482 6.37 -28.50 30.12
N GLY A 483 6.20 -28.46 28.79
CA GLY A 483 4.95 -28.09 28.11
C GLY A 483 4.76 -26.58 27.91
N THR A 484 5.63 -25.74 28.42
CA THR A 484 5.62 -24.30 28.10
C THR A 484 6.06 -24.06 26.67
N SER A 485 5.74 -22.89 26.11
CA SER A 485 6.16 -22.55 24.76
C SER A 485 6.55 -21.07 24.63
N SER A 486 7.32 -20.76 23.59
CA SER A 486 7.70 -19.40 23.24
C SER A 486 7.54 -19.19 21.74
N GLN A 487 6.95 -18.05 21.36
CA GLN A 487 6.86 -17.56 20.00
C GLN A 487 7.69 -16.29 19.88
N THR A 488 8.58 -16.24 18.90
CA THR A 488 9.31 -15.01 18.56
C THR A 488 9.12 -14.71 17.09
N THR A 489 8.75 -13.48 16.80
CA THR A 489 8.62 -12.97 15.43
C THR A 489 9.46 -11.71 15.29
N SER A 490 10.22 -11.59 14.19
CA SER A 490 10.86 -10.35 13.83
C SER A 490 10.70 -10.08 12.34
N VAL A 491 10.55 -8.81 12.00
CA VAL A 491 10.38 -8.35 10.62
C VAL A 491 11.32 -7.17 10.38
N GLU A 492 11.98 -7.16 9.22
CA GLU A 492 12.65 -6.00 8.65
C GLU A 492 12.07 -5.75 7.27
N GLN A 493 11.51 -4.57 7.05
CA GLN A 493 10.89 -4.15 5.81
C GLN A 493 11.56 -2.88 5.30
N GLY A 494 11.81 -2.80 3.99
CA GLY A 494 12.43 -1.65 3.36
C GLY A 494 11.66 -1.15 2.14
N TYR A 495 11.81 0.13 1.86
CA TYR A 495 11.41 0.81 0.63
C TYR A 495 12.50 1.79 0.23
N SER A 496 13.09 1.62 -0.93
CA SER A 496 14.13 2.52 -1.44
C SER A 496 13.79 2.98 -2.85
N LEU A 497 13.92 4.29 -3.07
CA LEU A 497 13.87 4.94 -4.37
C LEU A 497 15.16 5.75 -4.52
N GLN A 498 16.05 5.31 -5.41
CA GLN A 498 17.35 5.93 -5.59
C GLN A 498 17.26 7.44 -5.88
N GLY A 499 18.02 8.21 -5.10
CA GLY A 499 18.04 9.69 -5.21
C GLY A 499 16.83 10.40 -4.62
N GLY A 500 15.90 9.66 -4.01
CA GLY A 500 14.69 10.25 -3.43
C GLY A 500 14.42 9.84 -2.00
N GLN A 501 14.42 8.54 -1.71
CA GLN A 501 13.90 8.02 -0.45
C GLN A 501 14.53 6.68 -0.09
N ASP A 502 14.88 6.49 1.19
CA ASP A 502 15.16 5.21 1.82
C ASP A 502 14.40 5.14 3.14
N GLU A 503 13.56 4.13 3.30
CA GLU A 503 12.74 3.91 4.50
C GLU A 503 12.91 2.48 4.96
N LYS A 504 13.10 2.28 6.27
CA LYS A 504 13.26 0.98 6.91
C LYS A 504 12.46 0.93 8.19
N VAL A 505 11.85 -0.24 8.41
CA VAL A 505 11.19 -0.59 9.67
C VAL A 505 11.70 -1.94 10.11
N TRP A 506 12.11 -2.05 11.35
CA TRP A 506 12.42 -3.30 12.02
C TRP A 506 11.56 -3.43 13.27
N SER A 507 11.01 -4.61 13.49
CA SER A 507 10.23 -4.91 14.68
C SER A 507 10.44 -6.34 15.15
N LYS A 508 10.35 -6.57 16.46
CA LYS A 508 10.44 -7.88 17.08
C LYS A 508 9.48 -7.96 18.26
N HIS A 509 8.78 -9.10 18.35
CA HIS A 509 7.92 -9.43 19.47
C HIS A 509 8.16 -10.86 19.94
N THR A 510 8.08 -11.09 21.26
CA THR A 510 8.23 -12.41 21.88
C THR A 510 7.10 -12.68 22.87
N TRP A 511 6.35 -13.74 22.63
CA TRP A 511 5.38 -14.31 23.55
C TRP A 511 5.92 -15.51 24.27
N ASN A 512 5.56 -15.66 25.56
CA ASN A 512 5.74 -16.89 26.31
C ASN A 512 4.38 -17.41 26.77
N PHE A 513 4.21 -18.73 26.77
CA PHE A 513 2.96 -19.39 27.13
C PHE A 513 3.20 -20.46 28.21
N ASP A 514 2.23 -20.61 29.12
CA ASP A 514 2.21 -21.71 30.04
C ASP A 514 1.89 -23.06 29.38
N ALA A 515 1.98 -24.16 30.10
CA ALA A 515 1.69 -25.50 29.55
C ALA A 515 0.23 -25.70 29.12
N SER A 516 -0.67 -24.78 29.45
CA SER A 516 -2.06 -24.76 28.99
C SER A 516 -2.25 -23.87 27.74
N GLY A 517 -1.19 -23.22 27.26
CA GLY A 517 -1.23 -22.32 26.12
C GLY A 517 -1.71 -20.90 26.43
N ASN A 518 -1.77 -20.50 27.71
CA ASN A 518 -2.13 -19.11 28.05
C ASN A 518 -0.89 -18.23 28.03
N PRO A 519 -0.98 -16.98 27.53
CA PRO A 519 0.12 -16.04 27.57
C PRO A 519 0.65 -15.78 29.00
N ILE A 520 1.96 -15.73 29.16
CA ILE A 520 2.65 -15.35 30.38
C ILE A 520 3.10 -13.90 30.26
N GLY A 521 2.32 -12.97 30.78
CA GLY A 521 2.58 -11.54 30.65
C GLY A 521 2.19 -10.94 29.31
N PRO A 522 2.51 -9.67 29.08
CA PRO A 522 2.16 -8.93 27.86
C PRO A 522 3.03 -9.26 26.64
N GLY A 523 4.09 -10.05 26.79
CA GLY A 523 5.14 -10.21 25.80
C GLY A 523 6.19 -9.08 25.88
N ASP A 524 7.25 -9.20 25.09
CA ASP A 524 8.31 -8.19 24.95
C ASP A 524 8.32 -7.73 23.50
N ASP A 525 8.06 -6.46 23.24
CA ASP A 525 8.14 -5.86 21.92
C ASP A 525 9.22 -4.77 21.83
N THR A 526 9.86 -4.69 20.68
CA THR A 526 10.78 -3.61 20.36
C THR A 526 10.70 -3.31 18.86
N ALA A 527 10.74 -2.03 18.51
CA ALA A 527 10.72 -1.61 17.12
C ALA A 527 11.61 -0.40 16.87
N ALA A 528 12.08 -0.27 15.64
CA ALA A 528 12.83 0.88 15.14
C ALA A 528 12.41 1.19 13.71
N ALA A 529 12.41 2.46 13.35
CA ALA A 529 12.19 2.89 11.98
C ALA A 529 13.12 4.04 11.62
N SER A 530 13.50 4.12 10.34
CA SER A 530 14.29 5.21 9.80
C SER A 530 13.72 5.65 8.44
N TYR A 531 13.86 6.94 8.17
CA TYR A 531 13.61 7.54 6.88
C TYR A 531 14.74 8.51 6.56
N VAL A 532 15.22 8.45 5.33
CA VAL A 532 16.12 9.45 4.74
C VAL A 532 15.64 9.76 3.34
N GLY A 533 15.48 11.04 3.02
CA GLY A 533 15.01 11.40 1.69
C GLY A 533 15.18 12.88 1.37
N THR A 534 15.04 13.19 0.08
CA THR A 534 15.15 14.54 -0.44
C THR A 534 13.84 14.93 -1.10
N ASP A 535 13.27 16.07 -0.74
CA ASP A 535 12.07 16.58 -1.37
C ASP A 535 12.36 17.13 -2.80
N SER A 536 11.31 17.47 -3.53
CA SER A 536 11.40 18.02 -4.90
C SER A 536 12.18 19.34 -5.00
N ARG A 537 12.49 19.99 -3.86
CA ARG A 537 13.31 21.22 -3.76
C ARG A 537 14.76 20.93 -3.42
N GLY A 538 15.14 19.65 -3.27
CA GLY A 538 16.48 19.23 -2.85
C GLY A 538 16.72 19.39 -1.34
N ILE A 539 15.67 19.56 -0.53
CA ILE A 539 15.80 19.66 0.92
C ILE A 539 15.80 18.25 1.50
N CYS A 540 16.86 17.95 2.23
CA CYS A 540 17.01 16.68 2.93
C CYS A 540 16.16 16.65 4.20
N TYR A 541 15.61 15.49 4.48
CA TYR A 541 14.92 15.14 5.71
C TYR A 541 15.36 13.75 6.15
N SER A 542 15.66 13.58 7.43
CA SER A 542 15.88 12.29 8.04
C SER A 542 15.15 12.18 9.38
N ARG A 543 14.70 10.98 9.71
CA ARG A 543 14.06 10.68 11.00
C ARG A 543 14.40 9.27 11.43
N GLU A 544 14.72 9.11 12.72
CA GLU A 544 14.85 7.83 13.38
C GLU A 544 13.85 7.75 14.54
N LEU A 545 13.18 6.62 14.65
CA LEU A 545 12.21 6.29 15.71
C LEU A 545 12.63 5.00 16.39
N THR A 546 12.42 4.91 17.71
CA THR A 546 12.45 3.63 18.45
C THR A 546 11.25 3.51 19.35
N ALA A 547 10.81 2.26 19.59
CA ALA A 547 9.70 1.94 20.47
C ALA A 547 10.00 0.67 21.27
N ALA A 548 9.36 0.56 22.43
CA ALA A 548 9.37 -0.62 23.27
C ALA A 548 8.05 -0.70 24.05
N ASP A 549 7.54 -1.89 24.26
CA ASP A 549 6.32 -2.17 25.01
C ASP A 549 5.12 -1.30 24.57
N GLY A 550 4.93 -1.19 23.23
CA GLY A 550 3.84 -0.44 22.61
C GLY A 550 3.94 1.08 22.74
N VAL A 551 5.11 1.63 23.14
CA VAL A 551 5.29 3.07 23.40
C VAL A 551 6.51 3.60 22.64
N LEU A 552 6.37 4.76 21.99
CA LEU A 552 7.46 5.47 21.33
C LEU A 552 8.48 5.97 22.36
N THR A 553 9.73 5.55 22.25
CA THR A 553 10.80 5.84 23.21
C THR A 553 11.74 6.94 22.74
N THR A 554 12.02 7.04 21.42
CA THR A 554 12.84 8.11 20.86
C THR A 554 12.29 8.64 19.55
N VAL A 555 12.56 9.92 19.29
CA VAL A 555 12.33 10.60 18.01
C VAL A 555 13.56 11.46 17.74
N GLN A 556 14.27 11.19 16.65
CA GLN A 556 15.42 11.97 16.22
C GLN A 556 15.18 12.47 14.79
N ASN A 557 15.16 13.78 14.61
CA ASN A 557 15.01 14.43 13.31
C ASN A 557 16.35 15.00 12.87
N GLY A 558 16.63 14.93 11.58
CA GLY A 558 17.85 15.47 10.97
C GLY A 558 17.59 16.06 9.59
N THR A 559 18.63 16.70 9.07
CA THR A 559 18.68 17.27 7.72
C THR A 559 19.86 16.71 6.93
N ASP A 560 20.39 15.57 7.35
CA ASP A 560 21.52 14.88 6.71
C ASP A 560 21.00 13.71 5.87
N CYS A 561 21.40 13.68 4.60
CA CYS A 561 21.07 12.62 3.65
C CYS A 561 22.30 11.81 3.20
N HIS A 562 23.35 11.75 4.01
CA HIS A 562 24.58 11.01 3.70
C HIS A 562 24.64 9.66 4.37
#